data_c63ba3f0f86092ecc86b1615be4eb333
#
_entry.id   c63ba3f0f86092ecc86b1615be4eb333
#
_cell.length_a   1.000
_cell.length_b   1.000
_cell.length_c   1.000
_cell.angle_alpha   90.00
_cell.angle_beta   90.00
_cell.angle_gamma   90.00
#
_symmetry.space_group_name_H-M   'P 1'
#
loop_
_entity.id
_entity.type
_entity.pdbx_description
1 polymer ?
#
loop_
_entity_poly.entity_id
_entity_poly.type
_entity_poly.pdbx_seq_one_letter_code
_entity_poly.pdbx_strand_id
1 'polypeptide(L)'
;FYAVPGMIACVALAIYMLMMLLALNGFNATLTLPGLAGIILGIGMAVDANVIIYARIQEEIGAGKSTGAAIKSGFGKAASAIIDGNVTTLIAVLVLWFKGSGTVKGFAQTLGMSVLISMFTALVISRFLVYAAYHFGLRDKKWYGKPRTIKTRDFVRTGKKYVAVAGVIDGTEKEASAEIHYKK
;
A
#
# COMPACT_ATOMS: atom_id res chain seq x y z
N PHE A 1 -1.89 16.61 2.14
CA PHE A 1 -2.79 15.66 2.81
C PHE A 1 -2.03 14.69 3.71
N TYR A 2 -0.82 14.24 3.33
CA TYR A 2 0.02 13.29 4.07
C TYR A 2 1.44 13.86 4.13
N ALA A 3 1.73 14.74 5.11
CA ALA A 3 3.03 15.43 5.11
C ALA A 3 4.20 14.44 5.23
N VAL A 4 4.22 13.60 6.27
CA VAL A 4 5.31 12.65 6.51
C VAL A 4 5.23 11.42 5.61
N PRO A 5 4.09 10.71 5.51
CA PRO A 5 3.98 9.59 4.57
C PRO A 5 4.24 9.97 3.12
N GLY A 6 3.81 11.18 2.69
CA GLY A 6 4.06 11.67 1.34
C GLY A 6 5.53 11.90 1.06
N MET A 7 6.28 12.49 1.98
CA MET A 7 7.74 12.67 1.85
C MET A 7 8.46 11.31 1.78
N ILE A 8 8.07 10.37 2.63
CA ILE A 8 8.64 9.01 2.61
C ILE A 8 8.35 8.32 1.28
N ALA A 9 7.12 8.47 0.75
CA ALA A 9 6.77 7.93 -0.56
C ALA A 9 7.63 8.52 -1.69
N CYS A 10 7.91 9.82 -1.67
CA CYS A 10 8.79 10.47 -2.65
C CYS A 10 10.21 9.91 -2.58
N VAL A 11 10.76 9.75 -1.37
CA VAL A 11 12.10 9.16 -1.18
C VAL A 11 12.12 7.70 -1.64
N ALA A 12 11.12 6.91 -1.28
CA ALA A 12 11.01 5.53 -1.72
C ALA A 12 10.90 5.42 -3.26
N LEU A 13 10.16 6.33 -3.90
CA LEU A 13 10.06 6.39 -5.35
C LEU A 13 11.40 6.77 -6.01
N ALA A 14 12.13 7.73 -5.43
CA ALA A 14 13.46 8.10 -5.93
C ALA A 14 14.43 6.91 -5.85
N ILE A 15 14.41 6.15 -4.76
CA ILE A 15 15.22 4.94 -4.60
C ILE A 15 14.78 3.87 -5.61
N TYR A 16 13.47 3.68 -5.80
CA TYR A 16 12.94 2.77 -6.82
C TYR A 16 13.47 3.13 -8.23
N MET A 17 13.41 4.42 -8.61
CA MET A 17 13.91 4.87 -9.90
C MET A 17 15.41 4.61 -10.06
N LEU A 18 16.20 4.87 -9.02
CA LEU A 18 17.62 4.59 -9.03
C LEU A 18 17.89 3.09 -9.21
N MET A 19 17.21 2.24 -8.44
CA MET A 19 17.34 0.80 -8.55
C MET A 19 16.92 0.29 -9.94
N MET A 20 15.88 0.88 -10.53
CA MET A 20 15.42 0.52 -11.86
C MET A 20 16.46 0.87 -12.94
N LEU A 21 17.07 2.06 -12.86
CA LEU A 21 18.13 2.47 -13.76
C LEU A 21 19.36 1.55 -13.64
N LEU A 22 19.75 1.21 -12.40
CA LEU A 22 20.86 0.29 -12.17
C LEU A 22 20.56 -1.12 -12.72
N ALA A 23 19.32 -1.60 -12.56
CA ALA A 23 18.91 -2.89 -13.10
C ALA A 23 18.92 -2.90 -14.62
N LEU A 24 18.40 -1.86 -15.29
CA LEU A 24 18.43 -1.75 -16.74
C LEU A 24 19.86 -1.76 -17.28
N ASN A 25 20.76 -1.03 -16.63
CA ASN A 25 22.17 -1.00 -17.01
C ASN A 25 22.86 -2.35 -16.76
N GLY A 26 22.62 -2.96 -15.59
CA GLY A 26 23.24 -4.23 -15.21
C GLY A 26 22.83 -5.40 -16.08
N PHE A 27 21.60 -5.42 -16.57
CA PHE A 27 21.10 -6.46 -17.46
C PHE A 27 21.29 -6.15 -18.96
N ASN A 28 21.95 -5.04 -19.31
CA ASN A 28 22.09 -4.57 -20.70
C ASN A 28 20.76 -4.60 -21.46
N ALA A 29 19.66 -4.27 -20.75
CA ALA A 29 18.33 -4.32 -21.33
C ALA A 29 18.16 -3.25 -22.39
N THR A 30 17.91 -3.64 -23.64
CA THR A 30 17.62 -2.70 -24.71
C THR A 30 16.26 -2.05 -24.47
N LEU A 31 16.26 -0.72 -24.33
CA LEU A 31 15.05 0.06 -24.18
C LEU A 31 14.29 0.07 -25.51
N THR A 32 13.30 -0.80 -25.60
CA THR A 32 12.32 -0.79 -26.69
C THR A 32 11.13 0.11 -26.32
N LEU A 33 10.36 0.58 -27.29
CA LEU A 33 9.18 1.40 -27.04
C LEU A 33 8.19 0.71 -26.08
N PRO A 34 7.84 -0.59 -26.25
CA PRO A 34 7.05 -1.32 -25.26
C PRO A 34 7.78 -1.48 -23.89
N GLY A 35 9.10 -1.61 -23.90
CA GLY A 35 9.89 -1.66 -22.68
C GLY A 35 9.75 -0.38 -21.84
N LEU A 36 9.72 0.78 -22.49
CA LEU A 36 9.45 2.06 -21.84
C LEU A 36 8.06 2.07 -21.18
N ALA A 37 7.05 1.55 -21.87
CA ALA A 37 5.70 1.42 -21.30
C ALA A 37 5.68 0.53 -20.05
N GLY A 38 6.48 -0.55 -20.03
CA GLY A 38 6.65 -1.41 -18.84
C GLY A 38 7.23 -0.67 -17.64
N ILE A 39 8.21 0.22 -17.87
CA ILE A 39 8.80 1.06 -16.82
C ILE A 39 7.77 2.05 -16.26
N ILE A 40 7.04 2.75 -17.14
CA ILE A 40 6.01 3.73 -16.73
C ILE A 40 4.92 3.04 -15.89
N LEU A 41 4.46 1.87 -16.33
CA LEU A 41 3.50 1.07 -15.58
C LEU A 41 4.06 0.66 -14.21
N GLY A 42 5.32 0.26 -14.14
CA GLY A 42 6.01 -0.09 -12.90
C GLY A 42 6.12 1.06 -11.92
N ILE A 43 6.37 2.29 -12.39
CA ILE A 43 6.35 3.50 -11.57
C ILE A 43 4.97 3.67 -10.92
N GLY A 44 3.89 3.52 -11.70
CA GLY A 44 2.53 3.59 -11.20
C GLY A 44 2.27 2.59 -10.07
N MET A 45 2.67 1.33 -10.26
CA MET A 45 2.53 0.28 -9.25
C MET A 45 3.40 0.53 -8.00
N ALA A 46 4.60 1.10 -8.15
CA ALA A 46 5.46 1.44 -7.02
C ALA A 46 4.84 2.56 -6.15
N VAL A 47 4.21 3.55 -6.77
CA VAL A 47 3.46 4.59 -6.06
C VAL A 47 2.25 3.98 -5.35
N ASP A 48 1.48 3.13 -6.03
CA ASP A 48 0.28 2.50 -5.49
C ASP A 48 0.59 1.62 -4.28
N ALA A 49 1.66 0.85 -4.31
CA ALA A 49 2.13 0.05 -3.18
C ALA A 49 2.36 0.91 -1.91
N ASN A 50 2.98 2.07 -2.05
CA ASN A 50 3.17 3.01 -0.94
C ASN A 50 1.84 3.57 -0.44
N VAL A 51 0.91 3.92 -1.34
CA VAL A 51 -0.43 4.40 -0.99
C VAL A 51 -1.20 3.34 -0.19
N ILE A 52 -1.16 2.07 -0.60
CA ILE A 52 -1.77 0.95 0.11
C ILE A 52 -1.21 0.83 1.53
N ILE A 53 0.11 0.89 1.70
CA ILE A 53 0.76 0.83 3.03
C ILE A 53 0.22 1.93 3.93
N TYR A 54 0.19 3.18 3.45
CA TYR A 54 -0.26 4.31 4.26
C TYR A 54 -1.75 4.26 4.56
N ALA A 55 -2.58 3.83 3.62
CA ALA A 55 -4.00 3.62 3.84
C ALA A 55 -4.25 2.61 4.97
N ARG A 56 -3.53 1.49 4.97
CA ARG A 56 -3.64 0.47 6.03
C ARG A 56 -3.16 0.98 7.39
N ILE A 57 -2.06 1.74 7.44
CA ILE A 57 -1.61 2.36 8.69
C ILE A 57 -2.68 3.32 9.24
N GLN A 58 -3.32 4.11 8.39
CA GLN A 58 -4.38 5.02 8.82
C GLN A 58 -5.63 4.30 9.32
N GLU A 59 -6.03 3.21 8.67
CA GLU A 59 -7.13 2.38 9.13
C GLU A 59 -6.87 1.86 10.55
N GLU A 60 -5.64 1.42 10.83
CA GLU A 60 -5.24 0.93 12.14
C GLU A 60 -5.17 2.05 13.21
N ILE A 61 -4.76 3.27 12.81
CA ILE A 61 -4.80 4.44 13.69
C ILE A 61 -6.27 4.82 13.98
N GLY A 62 -7.13 4.77 12.97
CA GLY A 62 -8.56 5.01 13.09
C GLY A 62 -9.28 4.03 14.01
N ALA A 63 -8.79 2.78 14.05
CA ALA A 63 -9.23 1.73 14.98
C ALA A 63 -8.73 1.93 16.44
N GLY A 64 -8.08 3.06 16.73
CA GLY A 64 -7.67 3.43 18.11
C GLY A 64 -6.30 2.90 18.54
N LYS A 65 -5.55 2.19 17.67
CA LYS A 65 -4.22 1.68 18.00
C LYS A 65 -3.21 2.81 18.22
N SER A 66 -2.18 2.53 19.01
CA SER A 66 -1.02 3.43 19.12
C SER A 66 -0.28 3.50 17.80
N THR A 67 0.40 4.61 17.50
CA THR A 67 1.10 4.83 16.22
C THR A 67 2.06 3.69 15.89
N GLY A 68 2.86 3.21 16.85
CA GLY A 68 3.78 2.10 16.63
C GLY A 68 3.09 0.76 16.36
N ALA A 69 1.99 0.44 17.06
CA ALA A 69 1.20 -0.75 16.81
C ALA A 69 0.47 -0.67 15.46
N ALA A 70 -0.02 0.50 15.09
CA ALA A 70 -0.68 0.76 13.82
C ALA A 70 0.29 0.59 12.63
N ILE A 71 1.53 1.07 12.73
CA ILE A 71 2.57 0.87 11.73
C ILE A 71 2.83 -0.63 11.55
N LYS A 72 3.08 -1.36 12.63
CA LYS A 72 3.37 -2.82 12.57
C LYS A 72 2.21 -3.60 11.95
N SER A 73 0.99 -3.36 12.40
CA SER A 73 -0.22 -4.05 11.91
C SER A 73 -0.57 -3.63 10.48
N GLY A 74 -0.48 -2.34 10.16
CA GLY A 74 -0.75 -1.80 8.83
C GLY A 74 0.19 -2.35 7.77
N PHE A 75 1.50 -2.42 8.06
CA PHE A 75 2.47 -3.07 7.15
C PHE A 75 2.16 -4.55 6.94
N GLY A 76 1.82 -5.30 7.99
CA GLY A 76 1.47 -6.72 7.85
C GLY A 76 0.28 -6.93 6.90
N LYS A 77 -0.78 -6.13 7.04
CA LYS A 77 -1.95 -6.19 6.17
C LYS A 77 -1.67 -5.71 4.75
N ALA A 78 -0.88 -4.64 4.62
CA ALA A 78 -0.49 -4.11 3.31
C ALA A 78 0.40 -5.09 2.55
N ALA A 79 1.34 -5.75 3.23
CA ALA A 79 2.26 -6.71 2.61
C ALA A 79 1.52 -7.85 1.89
N SER A 80 0.49 -8.44 2.52
CA SER A 80 -0.33 -9.47 1.87
C SER A 80 -0.97 -8.94 0.59
N ALA A 81 -1.63 -7.78 0.66
CA ALA A 81 -2.31 -7.20 -0.51
C ALA A 81 -1.34 -6.85 -1.65
N ILE A 82 -0.14 -6.32 -1.31
CA ILE A 82 0.89 -5.99 -2.29
C ILE A 82 1.45 -7.26 -2.94
N ILE A 83 1.73 -8.31 -2.16
CA ILE A 83 2.24 -9.57 -2.70
C ILE A 83 1.20 -10.19 -3.62
N ASP A 84 -0.05 -10.29 -3.19
CA ASP A 84 -1.13 -10.92 -3.96
C ASP A 84 -1.34 -10.20 -5.32
N GLY A 85 -1.37 -8.87 -5.33
CA GLY A 85 -1.50 -8.08 -6.54
C GLY A 85 -0.31 -8.21 -7.49
N ASN A 86 0.91 -8.22 -6.95
CA ASN A 86 2.13 -8.35 -7.75
C ASN A 86 2.37 -9.77 -8.27
N VAL A 87 1.98 -10.81 -7.52
CA VAL A 87 2.05 -12.21 -7.99
C VAL A 87 1.21 -12.40 -9.26
N THR A 88 0.01 -11.83 -9.30
CA THR A 88 -0.84 -11.88 -10.50
C THR A 88 -0.15 -11.24 -11.71
N THR A 89 0.48 -10.09 -11.53
CA THR A 89 1.25 -9.42 -12.58
C THR A 89 2.47 -10.23 -13.01
N LEU A 90 3.20 -10.85 -12.06
CA LEU A 90 4.35 -11.70 -12.37
C LEU A 90 3.95 -12.94 -13.19
N ILE A 91 2.80 -13.54 -12.92
CA ILE A 91 2.27 -14.64 -13.74
C ILE A 91 2.04 -14.18 -15.19
N ALA A 92 1.43 -13.01 -15.38
CA ALA A 92 1.23 -12.45 -16.71
C ALA A 92 2.58 -12.17 -17.42
N VAL A 93 3.54 -11.61 -16.70
CA VAL A 93 4.92 -11.37 -17.18
C VAL A 93 5.58 -12.66 -17.63
N LEU A 94 5.48 -13.74 -16.85
CA LEU A 94 6.05 -15.04 -17.22
C LEU A 94 5.41 -15.59 -18.50
N VAL A 95 4.10 -15.50 -18.65
CA VAL A 95 3.41 -15.92 -19.88
C VAL A 95 3.90 -15.10 -21.09
N LEU A 96 4.00 -13.79 -20.94
CA LEU A 96 4.50 -12.91 -21.99
C LEU A 96 5.98 -13.18 -22.32
N TRP A 97 6.78 -13.53 -21.34
CA TRP A 97 8.18 -13.88 -21.54
C TRP A 97 8.36 -15.17 -22.34
N PHE A 98 7.59 -16.21 -22.04
CA PHE A 98 7.69 -17.51 -22.70
C PHE A 98 7.01 -17.56 -24.05
N LYS A 99 5.86 -16.89 -24.20
CA LYS A 99 5.04 -16.90 -25.41
C LYS A 99 5.25 -15.70 -26.32
N GLY A 100 5.78 -14.60 -25.77
CA GLY A 100 6.03 -13.38 -26.52
C GLY A 100 7.24 -13.49 -27.46
N SER A 101 7.21 -12.73 -28.54
CA SER A 101 8.30 -12.61 -29.49
C SER A 101 8.72 -11.13 -29.62
N GLY A 102 9.96 -10.89 -30.01
CA GLY A 102 10.46 -9.56 -30.32
C GLY A 102 10.23 -8.53 -29.21
N THR A 103 9.49 -7.48 -29.54
CA THR A 103 9.23 -6.32 -28.65
C THR A 103 8.38 -6.67 -27.43
N VAL A 104 7.49 -7.68 -27.52
CA VAL A 104 6.66 -8.14 -26.41
C VAL A 104 7.51 -8.75 -25.30
N LYS A 105 8.56 -9.46 -25.67
CA LYS A 105 9.51 -10.05 -24.72
C LYS A 105 10.29 -8.96 -23.99
N GLY A 106 10.68 -7.89 -24.68
CA GLY A 106 11.31 -6.72 -24.07
C GLY A 106 10.39 -6.02 -23.06
N PHE A 107 9.10 -5.87 -23.38
CA PHE A 107 8.09 -5.37 -22.43
C PHE A 107 7.98 -6.26 -21.18
N ALA A 108 7.87 -7.58 -21.36
CA ALA A 108 7.79 -8.53 -20.25
C ALA A 108 9.02 -8.44 -19.34
N GLN A 109 10.21 -8.29 -19.92
CA GLN A 109 11.46 -8.16 -19.17
C GLN A 109 11.47 -6.91 -18.29
N THR A 110 11.19 -5.74 -18.86
CA THR A 110 11.19 -4.48 -18.14
C THR A 110 10.08 -4.42 -17.10
N LEU A 111 8.88 -4.90 -17.42
CA LEU A 111 7.77 -4.97 -16.48
C LEU A 111 8.08 -5.93 -15.32
N GLY A 112 8.65 -7.10 -15.60
CA GLY A 112 9.04 -8.06 -14.56
C GLY A 112 10.06 -7.48 -13.57
N MET A 113 11.12 -6.86 -14.09
CA MET A 113 12.10 -6.17 -13.24
C MET A 113 11.46 -5.05 -12.43
N SER A 114 10.61 -4.26 -13.05
CA SER A 114 9.86 -3.18 -12.41
C SER A 114 9.04 -3.66 -11.21
N VAL A 115 8.26 -4.74 -11.40
CA VAL A 115 7.42 -5.33 -10.35
C VAL A 115 8.26 -5.87 -9.20
N LEU A 116 9.34 -6.57 -9.48
CA LEU A 116 10.22 -7.10 -8.44
C LEU A 116 10.88 -5.99 -7.61
N ILE A 117 11.38 -4.95 -8.28
CA ILE A 117 12.02 -3.81 -7.62
C ILE A 117 10.97 -3.02 -6.81
N SER A 118 9.76 -2.79 -7.35
CA SER A 118 8.70 -2.07 -6.63
C SER A 118 8.25 -2.82 -5.38
N MET A 119 8.12 -4.15 -5.47
CA MET A 119 7.77 -4.98 -4.33
C MET A 119 8.86 -4.94 -3.25
N PHE A 120 10.12 -5.05 -3.64
CA PHE A 120 11.24 -4.93 -2.72
C PHE A 120 11.28 -3.55 -2.04
N THR A 121 11.15 -2.47 -2.83
CA THR A 121 11.15 -1.09 -2.33
C THR A 121 10.00 -0.85 -1.35
N ALA A 122 8.79 -1.32 -1.67
CA ALA A 122 7.62 -1.15 -0.82
C ALA A 122 7.73 -1.95 0.50
N LEU A 123 8.15 -3.20 0.45
CA LEU A 123 8.18 -4.07 1.64
C LEU A 123 9.38 -3.84 2.53
N VAL A 124 10.54 -3.50 1.96
CA VAL A 124 11.80 -3.34 2.72
C VAL A 124 12.10 -1.87 2.94
N ILE A 125 12.25 -1.09 1.87
CA ILE A 125 12.72 0.31 1.97
C ILE A 125 11.66 1.20 2.62
N SER A 126 10.41 1.14 2.17
CA SER A 126 9.34 1.95 2.76
C SER A 126 9.09 1.59 4.21
N ARG A 127 9.19 0.30 4.57
CA ARG A 127 9.12 -0.14 5.97
C ARG A 127 10.23 0.48 6.80
N PHE A 128 11.48 0.40 6.34
CA PHE A 128 12.62 0.97 7.03
C PHE A 128 12.47 2.49 7.21
N LEU A 129 12.07 3.21 6.15
CA LEU A 129 11.86 4.65 6.18
C LEU A 129 10.76 5.08 7.18
N VAL A 130 9.65 4.36 7.23
CA VAL A 130 8.56 4.65 8.18
C VAL A 130 9.00 4.38 9.62
N TYR A 131 9.73 3.30 9.88
CA TYR A 131 10.30 3.03 11.21
C TYR A 131 11.35 4.08 11.60
N ALA A 132 12.21 4.49 10.67
CA ALA A 132 13.18 5.56 10.89
C ALA A 132 12.47 6.87 11.24
N ALA A 133 11.45 7.28 10.49
CA ALA A 133 10.65 8.46 10.77
C ALA A 133 9.98 8.40 12.16
N TYR A 134 9.47 7.23 12.55
CA TYR A 134 8.92 7.01 13.87
C TYR A 134 9.97 7.20 14.98
N HIS A 135 11.20 6.73 14.79
CA HIS A 135 12.32 6.89 15.72
C HIS A 135 12.83 8.34 15.80
N PHE A 136 12.78 9.10 14.71
CA PHE A 136 13.17 10.52 14.67
C PHE A 136 12.17 11.46 15.34
N GLY A 137 11.19 10.94 16.09
CA GLY A 137 10.28 11.73 16.93
C GLY A 137 8.93 12.07 16.27
N LEU A 138 8.66 11.58 15.06
CA LEU A 138 7.38 11.76 14.37
C LEU A 138 6.33 10.76 14.92
N ARG A 139 6.13 10.77 16.27
CA ARG A 139 5.22 9.84 16.97
C ARG A 139 3.77 10.29 16.97
N ASP A 140 3.50 11.56 16.70
CA ASP A 140 2.16 12.13 16.78
C ASP A 140 1.26 11.62 15.65
N LYS A 141 0.06 11.18 16.02
CA LYS A 141 -0.98 10.73 15.09
C LYS A 141 -1.32 11.78 14.01
N LYS A 142 -1.12 13.07 14.32
CA LYS A 142 -1.38 14.21 13.42
C LYS A 142 -0.53 14.17 12.14
N TRP A 143 0.68 13.62 12.19
CA TRP A 143 1.61 13.54 11.06
C TRP A 143 1.25 12.44 10.07
N TYR A 144 0.50 11.43 10.52
CA TYR A 144 0.05 10.30 9.69
C TYR A 144 -1.33 10.52 9.05
N GLY A 145 -1.90 11.73 9.17
CA GLY A 145 -3.18 12.12 8.59
C GLY A 145 -4.37 11.96 9.54
N LYS A 146 -5.52 12.49 9.12
CA LYS A 146 -6.75 12.36 9.91
C LYS A 146 -7.23 10.90 9.85
N PRO A 147 -7.51 10.26 11.00
CA PRO A 147 -8.06 8.92 11.01
C PRO A 147 -9.37 8.91 10.20
N ARG A 148 -9.53 7.93 9.33
CA ARG A 148 -10.83 7.66 8.72
C ARG A 148 -11.77 7.13 9.81
N THR A 149 -12.42 8.03 10.51
CA THR A 149 -13.55 7.65 11.36
C THR A 149 -14.69 7.20 10.43
N ILE A 150 -14.98 5.91 10.45
CA ILE A 150 -16.23 5.42 9.89
C ILE A 150 -17.32 6.09 10.73
N LYS A 151 -18.02 7.07 10.13
CA LYS A 151 -19.14 7.72 10.82
C LYS A 151 -20.23 6.66 11.00
N THR A 152 -20.35 6.14 12.19
CA THR A 152 -21.43 5.23 12.63
C THR A 152 -22.84 5.80 12.34
N ARG A 153 -22.94 7.11 12.06
CA ARG A 153 -24.20 7.78 11.71
C ARG A 153 -24.86 7.30 10.42
N ASP A 154 -24.10 6.78 9.47
CA ASP A 154 -24.65 6.36 8.19
C ASP A 154 -25.31 4.97 8.25
N PHE A 155 -24.97 4.15 9.23
CA PHE A 155 -25.56 2.84 9.45
C PHE A 155 -26.94 2.90 10.10
N VAL A 156 -27.19 3.87 10.97
CA VAL A 156 -28.48 4.04 11.65
C VAL A 156 -29.56 4.54 10.66
N ARG A 157 -29.16 5.25 9.60
CA ARG A 157 -30.09 5.84 8.65
C ARG A 157 -30.68 4.87 7.64
N THR A 158 -30.08 3.71 7.44
CA THR A 158 -30.48 2.75 6.39
C THR A 158 -31.35 1.60 6.90
N GLY A 159 -31.67 1.54 8.20
CA GLY A 159 -32.60 0.53 8.78
C GLY A 159 -32.20 -0.93 8.58
N LYS A 160 -31.01 -1.20 8.06
CA LYS A 160 -30.52 -2.56 7.84
C LYS A 160 -29.61 -2.96 8.99
N LYS A 161 -29.99 -4.02 9.67
CA LYS A 161 -29.29 -4.69 10.74
C LYS A 161 -28.02 -5.36 10.19
N TYR A 162 -27.01 -4.55 9.84
CA TYR A 162 -25.69 -5.09 9.58
C TYR A 162 -24.90 -5.00 10.87
N VAL A 163 -24.71 -6.13 11.50
CA VAL A 163 -23.65 -6.31 12.49
C VAL A 163 -22.36 -5.99 11.74
N ALA A 164 -21.73 -4.90 12.09
CA ALA A 164 -20.41 -4.55 11.56
C ALA A 164 -19.40 -5.59 12.08
N VAL A 165 -19.18 -6.66 11.32
CA VAL A 165 -18.24 -7.74 11.63
C VAL A 165 -16.78 -7.26 11.56
N ALA A 166 -16.54 -6.08 11.02
CA ALA A 166 -15.21 -5.49 10.95
C ALA A 166 -15.00 -4.50 12.09
N GLY A 167 -14.48 -4.98 13.22
CA GLY A 167 -13.88 -4.13 14.23
C GLY A 167 -14.82 -3.46 15.19
N VAL A 168 -15.76 -4.21 15.69
CA VAL A 168 -16.32 -3.90 17.01
C VAL A 168 -15.21 -4.15 18.01
N ILE A 169 -14.49 -3.12 18.23
CA ILE A 169 -13.48 -3.05 19.25
C ILE A 169 -14.11 -2.31 20.41
N ASP A 170 -14.37 -3.11 21.43
CA ASP A 170 -14.33 -2.70 22.82
C ASP A 170 -15.06 -1.38 23.16
N GLY A 171 -16.24 -1.49 23.68
CA GLY A 171 -16.97 -0.44 24.35
C GLY A 171 -18.13 0.19 23.58
N THR A 172 -18.07 0.29 22.27
CA THR A 172 -19.13 0.94 21.47
C THR A 172 -20.35 0.06 21.23
N GLU A 173 -20.20 -1.25 21.41
CA GLU A 173 -21.33 -2.20 21.28
C GLU A 173 -22.34 -2.03 22.39
N LYS A 174 -21.89 -1.72 23.62
CA LYS A 174 -22.78 -1.46 24.75
C LYS A 174 -23.59 -0.17 24.59
N GLU A 175 -22.95 0.88 24.03
CA GLU A 175 -23.65 2.15 23.79
C GLU A 175 -24.64 2.03 22.62
N ALA A 176 -24.26 1.38 21.53
CA ALA A 176 -25.15 1.15 20.40
C ALA A 176 -26.33 0.25 20.77
N SER A 177 -26.11 -0.78 21.58
CA SER A 177 -27.18 -1.66 22.07
C SER A 177 -28.09 -0.95 23.06
N ALA A 178 -27.56 -0.08 23.92
CA ALA A 178 -28.34 0.74 24.85
C ALA A 178 -29.21 1.75 24.11
N GLU A 179 -28.70 2.40 23.06
CA GLU A 179 -29.46 3.37 22.25
C GLU A 179 -30.60 2.73 21.45
N ILE A 180 -30.43 1.48 21.00
CA ILE A 180 -31.48 0.72 20.32
C ILE A 180 -32.59 0.30 21.29
N HIS A 181 -32.26 -0.02 22.54
CA HIS A 181 -33.26 -0.39 23.58
C HIS A 181 -34.05 0.81 24.08
N TYR A 182 -33.51 2.02 24.00
CA TYR A 182 -34.18 3.23 24.48
C TYR A 182 -35.19 3.83 23.47
N LYS A 183 -35.20 3.38 22.23
CA LYS A 183 -36.11 3.86 21.16
C LYS A 183 -37.24 2.88 20.78
N LYS A 184 -37.54 1.90 21.65
CA LYS A 184 -38.77 1.14 21.61
C LYS A 184 -39.72 1.61 22.71
#